data_5791ddca262a3bad41f18dc988b9af59
#
_entry.id   5791ddca262a3bad41f18dc988b9af59
#
_cell.length_a   1.000
_cell.length_b   1.000
_cell.length_c   1.000
_cell.angle_alpha   90.00
_cell.angle_beta   90.00
_cell.angle_gamma   90.00
#
_symmetry.space_group_name_H-M   'P 1'
#
loop_
_entity.id
_entity.type
_entity.pdbx_description
1 polymer ?
#
loop_
_entity_poly.entity_id
_entity_poly.type
_entity_poly.pdbx_seq_one_letter_code
_entity_poly.pdbx_strand_id
1 'polypeptide(L)'
;MTIFKFIRYKTKIMSRSKLEYIWLDGYKPTQNMRSKTKVLENFSGKLEDCPVWSFDGSSTKQAEGGSSDCLLKPVAIYPDPDRINGFLVMTEVLNADGSPHDSNERATIDDDDNDFWFGFEQEYFLFDRITQLPLGFPIGGYPGPQGMYYCSVGGKNTH
;
A
#
# COMPACT_ATOMS: atom_id res chain seq x y z
N MET A 1 26.38 -42.84 -38.60
CA MET A 1 26.73 -41.92 -37.48
C MET A 1 25.54 -41.01 -37.25
N THR A 2 24.63 -41.39 -36.35
CA THR A 2 23.32 -40.74 -36.16
C THR A 2 23.47 -39.65 -35.09
N ILE A 3 23.29 -38.39 -35.49
CA ILE A 3 23.39 -37.23 -34.60
C ILE A 3 22.07 -37.07 -33.86
N PHE A 4 22.05 -37.41 -32.57
CA PHE A 4 20.93 -37.10 -31.69
C PHE A 4 20.84 -35.58 -31.45
N LYS A 5 19.85 -34.94 -32.05
CA LYS A 5 19.47 -33.55 -31.71
C LYS A 5 18.77 -33.56 -30.34
N PHE A 6 19.48 -33.11 -29.31
CA PHE A 6 18.85 -32.80 -28.02
C PHE A 6 17.95 -31.58 -28.18
N ILE A 7 16.64 -31.80 -28.22
CA ILE A 7 15.66 -30.73 -28.11
C ILE A 7 15.62 -30.28 -26.65
N ARG A 8 16.31 -29.17 -26.31
CA ARG A 8 16.17 -28.50 -25.02
C ARG A 8 14.79 -27.85 -24.99
N TYR A 9 13.83 -28.49 -24.35
CA TYR A 9 12.62 -27.80 -23.90
C TYR A 9 13.04 -26.76 -22.86
N LYS A 10 13.07 -25.48 -23.24
CA LYS A 10 13.11 -24.38 -22.28
C LYS A 10 11.75 -24.39 -21.58
N THR A 11 11.68 -25.05 -20.43
CA THR A 11 10.54 -24.88 -19.53
C THR A 11 10.53 -23.40 -19.15
N LYS A 12 9.57 -22.64 -19.68
CA LYS A 12 9.36 -21.25 -19.31
C LYS A 12 8.89 -21.31 -17.85
N ILE A 13 9.80 -21.00 -16.91
CA ILE A 13 9.42 -20.86 -15.50
C ILE A 13 8.46 -19.66 -15.47
N MET A 14 7.19 -19.94 -15.23
CA MET A 14 6.17 -18.90 -15.06
C MET A 14 6.46 -18.19 -13.73
N SER A 15 6.82 -16.92 -13.80
CA SER A 15 6.97 -16.08 -12.62
C SER A 15 5.59 -15.59 -12.19
N ARG A 16 5.29 -15.73 -10.89
CA ARG A 16 4.09 -15.17 -10.28
C ARG A 16 4.48 -13.97 -9.46
N SER A 17 3.73 -12.88 -9.64
CA SER A 17 3.91 -11.65 -8.88
C SER A 17 2.69 -11.38 -8.00
N LYS A 18 2.92 -10.90 -6.79
CA LYS A 18 1.87 -10.47 -5.86
C LYS A 18 1.78 -8.95 -5.92
N LEU A 19 0.62 -8.44 -6.28
CA LEU A 19 0.32 -7.01 -6.33
C LEU A 19 -0.62 -6.69 -5.19
N GLU A 20 -0.15 -6.01 -4.17
CA GLU A 20 -0.96 -5.52 -3.08
C GLU A 20 -1.53 -4.15 -3.42
N TYR A 21 -2.81 -4.12 -3.75
CA TYR A 21 -3.57 -2.92 -4.05
C TYR A 21 -3.94 -2.23 -2.75
N ILE A 22 -3.52 -0.98 -2.60
CA ILE A 22 -3.69 -0.19 -1.38
C ILE A 22 -4.56 1.03 -1.70
N TRP A 23 -5.59 1.27 -0.89
CA TRP A 23 -6.48 2.42 -1.01
C TRP A 23 -6.89 2.95 0.36
N LEU A 24 -7.48 4.16 0.37
CA LEU A 24 -8.09 4.75 1.54
C LEU A 24 -9.60 4.50 1.53
N ASP A 25 -10.16 4.11 2.68
CA ASP A 25 -11.60 3.85 2.81
C ASP A 25 -12.42 5.15 2.95
N GLY A 26 -13.74 5.02 3.11
CA GLY A 26 -14.67 6.15 3.24
C GLY A 26 -14.97 6.58 4.67
N TYR A 27 -14.26 6.08 5.69
CA TYR A 27 -14.51 6.46 7.06
C TYR A 27 -14.11 7.92 7.33
N LYS A 28 -14.88 8.61 8.21
CA LYS A 28 -14.65 9.99 8.64
C LYS A 28 -14.45 10.02 10.15
N PRO A 29 -13.68 10.95 10.72
CA PRO A 29 -12.96 12.05 10.05
C PRO A 29 -11.64 11.61 9.38
N THR A 30 -11.14 10.42 9.70
CA THR A 30 -9.87 9.89 9.18
C THR A 30 -10.12 8.60 8.42
N GLN A 31 -9.65 8.56 7.20
CA GLN A 31 -9.68 7.37 6.36
C GLN A 31 -8.66 6.33 6.86
N ASN A 32 -9.02 5.06 6.77
CA ASN A 32 -8.09 3.97 7.06
C ASN A 32 -7.52 3.40 5.75
N MET A 33 -6.29 2.96 5.82
CA MET A 33 -5.65 2.25 4.72
C MET A 33 -6.19 0.82 4.65
N ARG A 34 -6.59 0.42 3.44
CA ARG A 34 -7.05 -0.93 3.11
C ARG A 34 -6.15 -1.54 2.07
N SER A 35 -6.10 -2.86 2.04
CA SER A 35 -5.38 -3.57 0.98
C SER A 35 -6.04 -4.88 0.60
N LYS A 36 -5.72 -5.32 -0.62
CA LYS A 36 -6.03 -6.66 -1.14
C LYS A 36 -4.97 -7.08 -2.16
N THR A 37 -4.66 -8.35 -2.22
CA THR A 37 -3.59 -8.87 -3.06
C THR A 37 -4.11 -9.61 -4.29
N LYS A 38 -3.62 -9.21 -5.45
CA LYS A 38 -3.81 -9.91 -6.73
C LYS A 38 -2.55 -10.66 -7.12
N VAL A 39 -2.71 -11.85 -7.67
CA VAL A 39 -1.59 -12.63 -8.22
C VAL A 39 -1.67 -12.59 -9.74
N LEU A 40 -0.60 -12.16 -10.38
CA LEU A 40 -0.47 -12.14 -11.84
C LEU A 40 0.69 -13.03 -12.28
N GLU A 41 0.52 -13.68 -13.43
CA GLU A 41 1.58 -14.46 -14.08
C GLU A 41 2.32 -13.58 -15.10
N ASN A 42 3.65 -13.71 -15.11
CA ASN A 42 4.53 -12.98 -16.04
C ASN A 42 4.30 -11.46 -16.05
N PHE A 43 4.04 -10.89 -14.88
CA PHE A 43 3.85 -9.45 -14.72
C PHE A 43 5.16 -8.70 -15.03
N SER A 44 5.05 -7.58 -15.74
CA SER A 44 6.20 -6.79 -16.20
C SER A 44 6.86 -5.94 -15.12
N GLY A 45 6.16 -5.66 -14.03
CA GLY A 45 6.56 -4.70 -13.01
C GLY A 45 6.21 -3.25 -13.33
N LYS A 46 5.41 -3.00 -14.37
CA LYS A 46 5.06 -1.65 -14.79
C LYS A 46 3.63 -1.27 -14.42
N LEU A 47 3.41 0.02 -14.18
CA LEU A 47 2.12 0.56 -13.77
C LEU A 47 1.04 0.34 -14.84
N GLU A 48 1.38 0.52 -16.11
CA GLU A 48 0.45 0.35 -17.23
C GLU A 48 -0.10 -1.08 -17.36
N ASP A 49 0.61 -2.07 -16.82
CA ASP A 49 0.18 -3.47 -16.82
C ASP A 49 -0.58 -3.87 -15.54
N CYS A 50 -0.78 -2.93 -14.60
CA CYS A 50 -1.60 -3.15 -13.42
C CYS A 50 -3.09 -3.05 -13.80
N PRO A 51 -3.88 -4.13 -13.71
CA PRO A 51 -5.30 -4.05 -14.05
C PRO A 51 -6.11 -3.24 -13.04
N VAL A 52 -7.10 -2.50 -13.52
CA VAL A 52 -8.16 -1.98 -12.65
C VAL A 52 -8.87 -3.16 -11.99
N TRP A 53 -9.21 -3.01 -10.70
CA TRP A 53 -9.81 -4.09 -9.95
C TRP A 53 -11.00 -3.62 -9.13
N SER A 54 -12.11 -4.36 -9.16
CA SER A 54 -13.30 -4.04 -8.37
C SER A 54 -13.18 -4.55 -6.93
N PHE A 55 -13.91 -3.90 -6.03
CA PHE A 55 -14.11 -4.34 -4.65
C PHE A 55 -15.49 -3.93 -4.16
N ASP A 56 -15.96 -4.60 -3.09
CA ASP A 56 -17.20 -4.26 -2.40
C ASP A 56 -16.98 -3.07 -1.45
N GLY A 57 -17.50 -1.92 -1.83
CA GLY A 57 -17.36 -0.67 -1.07
C GLY A 57 -18.24 -0.61 0.18
N SER A 58 -19.20 -1.54 0.37
CA SER A 58 -20.10 -1.51 1.52
C SER A 58 -19.37 -1.70 2.85
N SER A 59 -18.37 -2.57 2.88
CA SER A 59 -17.54 -2.83 4.06
C SER A 59 -16.54 -1.72 4.39
N THR A 60 -16.33 -0.78 3.46
CA THR A 60 -15.36 0.31 3.58
C THR A 60 -16.02 1.69 3.64
N LYS A 61 -17.33 1.77 3.82
CA LYS A 61 -18.11 3.03 3.82
C LYS A 61 -17.99 3.83 2.50
N GLN A 62 -17.85 3.13 1.38
CA GLN A 62 -17.72 3.72 0.05
C GLN A 62 -18.87 3.36 -0.89
N ALA A 63 -19.79 2.50 -0.46
CA ALA A 63 -21.01 2.22 -1.21
C ALA A 63 -22.12 1.73 -0.27
N GLU A 64 -23.36 1.78 -0.75
CA GLU A 64 -24.50 1.18 -0.08
C GLU A 64 -24.78 -0.23 -0.62
N GLY A 65 -25.36 -1.11 0.23
CA GLY A 65 -25.45 -2.54 -0.03
C GLY A 65 -26.20 -2.97 -1.30
N GLY A 66 -26.94 -2.07 -1.94
CA GLY A 66 -27.70 -2.36 -3.16
C GLY A 66 -26.89 -2.11 -4.47
N SER A 67 -25.80 -1.35 -4.40
CA SER A 67 -24.89 -1.06 -5.52
C SER A 67 -23.50 -0.83 -4.96
N SER A 68 -22.82 -1.92 -4.60
CA SER A 68 -21.63 -1.87 -3.75
C SER A 68 -20.30 -1.91 -4.50
N ASP A 69 -20.32 -2.05 -5.81
CA ASP A 69 -19.10 -2.14 -6.62
C ASP A 69 -18.40 -0.80 -6.74
N CYS A 70 -17.15 -0.77 -6.27
CA CYS A 70 -16.19 0.31 -6.51
C CYS A 70 -14.99 -0.22 -7.28
N LEU A 71 -14.25 0.67 -7.91
CA LEU A 71 -13.05 0.32 -8.68
C LEU A 71 -11.80 0.89 -8.01
N LEU A 72 -10.72 0.11 -8.06
CA LEU A 72 -9.36 0.50 -7.71
C LEU A 72 -8.58 0.74 -8.99
N LYS A 73 -8.26 2.00 -9.27
CA LYS A 73 -7.42 2.38 -10.41
C LYS A 73 -5.99 2.58 -9.95
N PRO A 74 -5.02 1.79 -10.44
CA PRO A 74 -3.61 1.97 -10.13
C PRO A 74 -3.10 3.35 -10.52
N VAL A 75 -2.36 4.00 -9.60
CA VAL A 75 -1.76 5.33 -9.83
C VAL A 75 -0.26 5.36 -9.58
N ALA A 76 0.27 4.42 -8.79
CA ALA A 76 1.70 4.24 -8.60
C ALA A 76 2.02 2.79 -8.23
N ILE A 77 3.23 2.35 -8.53
CA ILE A 77 3.72 1.00 -8.21
C ILE A 77 5.13 1.08 -7.65
N TYR A 78 5.40 0.27 -6.62
CA TYR A 78 6.69 0.16 -5.96
C TYR A 78 7.04 -1.32 -5.73
N PRO A 79 8.31 -1.73 -5.80
CA PRO A 79 8.73 -3.03 -5.31
C PRO A 79 8.38 -3.18 -3.83
N ASP A 80 7.85 -4.34 -3.44
CA ASP A 80 7.60 -4.64 -2.04
C ASP A 80 8.92 -5.04 -1.37
N PRO A 81 9.37 -4.33 -0.33
CA PRO A 81 10.64 -4.61 0.33
C PRO A 81 10.66 -5.96 1.07
N ASP A 82 9.49 -6.48 1.46
CA ASP A 82 9.37 -7.66 2.32
C ASP A 82 9.05 -8.96 1.53
N ARG A 83 8.61 -8.84 0.27
CA ARG A 83 8.14 -9.99 -0.51
C ARG A 83 8.83 -10.10 -1.86
N ILE A 84 9.46 -11.24 -2.11
CA ILE A 84 10.04 -11.57 -3.43
C ILE A 84 8.93 -11.58 -4.48
N ASN A 85 9.15 -10.92 -5.62
CA ASN A 85 8.15 -10.70 -6.67
C ASN A 85 6.86 -10.04 -6.15
N GLY A 86 6.97 -9.26 -5.08
CA GLY A 86 5.91 -8.45 -4.52
C GLY A 86 5.95 -7.01 -5.03
N PHE A 87 4.78 -6.41 -5.16
CA PHE A 87 4.62 -5.01 -5.52
C PHE A 87 3.53 -4.37 -4.66
N LEU A 88 3.78 -3.15 -4.21
CA LEU A 88 2.80 -2.27 -3.59
C LEU A 88 2.21 -1.38 -4.67
N VAL A 89 0.89 -1.47 -4.89
CA VAL A 89 0.18 -0.72 -5.92
C VAL A 89 -0.74 0.27 -5.25
N MET A 90 -0.36 1.54 -5.28
CA MET A 90 -1.22 2.62 -4.80
C MET A 90 -2.37 2.83 -5.77
N THR A 91 -3.58 2.98 -5.24
CA THR A 91 -4.77 3.11 -6.07
C THR A 91 -5.64 4.27 -5.61
N GLU A 92 -6.38 4.84 -6.53
CA GLU A 92 -7.51 5.73 -6.27
C GLU A 92 -8.83 4.97 -6.44
N VAL A 93 -9.85 5.42 -5.71
CA VAL A 93 -11.18 4.81 -5.74
C VAL A 93 -12.07 5.52 -6.74
N LEU A 94 -12.71 4.73 -7.59
CA LEU A 94 -13.70 5.20 -8.56
C LEU A 94 -15.05 4.51 -8.30
N ASN A 95 -16.12 5.15 -8.71
CA ASN A 95 -17.44 4.56 -8.84
C ASN A 95 -17.43 3.47 -9.93
N ALA A 96 -18.47 2.65 -9.97
CA ALA A 96 -18.61 1.59 -10.96
C ALA A 96 -18.61 2.09 -12.42
N ASP A 97 -19.04 3.34 -12.64
CA ASP A 97 -19.05 4.00 -13.94
C ASP A 97 -17.69 4.61 -14.34
N GLY A 98 -16.70 4.53 -13.45
CA GLY A 98 -15.35 5.07 -13.66
C GLY A 98 -15.18 6.53 -13.26
N SER A 99 -16.21 7.21 -12.77
CA SER A 99 -16.09 8.55 -12.20
C SER A 99 -15.37 8.50 -10.85
N PRO A 100 -14.67 9.57 -10.42
CA PRO A 100 -14.09 9.63 -9.09
C PRO A 100 -15.12 9.41 -8.00
N HIS A 101 -14.79 8.56 -7.02
CA HIS A 101 -15.63 8.37 -5.84
C HIS A 101 -15.51 9.57 -4.88
N ASP A 102 -16.57 9.90 -4.13
CA ASP A 102 -16.59 11.03 -3.19
C ASP A 102 -15.50 10.96 -2.10
N SER A 103 -15.01 9.77 -1.78
CA SER A 103 -13.88 9.59 -0.85
C SER A 103 -12.51 9.69 -1.51
N ASN A 104 -12.45 9.91 -2.82
CA ASN A 104 -11.21 9.99 -3.58
C ASN A 104 -10.65 11.43 -3.55
N GLU A 105 -9.97 11.76 -2.47
CA GLU A 105 -9.34 13.09 -2.31
C GLU A 105 -8.22 13.33 -3.34
N ARG A 106 -7.59 12.26 -3.85
CA ARG A 106 -6.57 12.39 -4.89
C ARG A 106 -7.13 13.04 -6.17
N ALA A 107 -8.37 12.75 -6.53
CA ALA A 107 -9.01 13.30 -7.72
C ALA A 107 -9.28 14.81 -7.63
N THR A 108 -9.18 15.41 -6.43
CA THR A 108 -9.36 16.85 -6.22
C THR A 108 -8.04 17.63 -6.28
N ILE A 109 -6.91 16.92 -6.37
CA ILE A 109 -5.60 17.55 -6.47
C ILE A 109 -5.41 18.03 -7.90
N ASP A 110 -5.20 19.33 -8.05
CA ASP A 110 -4.78 19.92 -9.32
C ASP A 110 -3.30 19.58 -9.52
N ASP A 111 -3.01 18.90 -10.62
CA ASP A 111 -1.65 18.45 -10.96
C ASP A 111 -0.86 19.57 -11.67
N ASP A 112 -1.42 20.76 -11.77
CA ASP A 112 -0.71 21.94 -12.26
C ASP A 112 0.47 22.22 -11.32
N ASP A 113 1.66 22.01 -11.85
CA ASP A 113 2.91 22.23 -11.14
C ASP A 113 3.04 23.69 -10.72
N ASN A 114 2.87 23.93 -9.43
CA ASN A 114 3.01 25.24 -8.83
C ASN A 114 4.41 25.45 -8.23
N ASP A 115 5.40 24.71 -8.66
CA ASP A 115 6.79 24.75 -8.16
C ASP A 115 6.91 24.50 -6.64
N PHE A 116 5.96 23.84 -6.01
CA PHE A 116 6.02 23.49 -4.60
C PHE A 116 6.94 22.29 -4.35
N TRP A 117 7.74 22.41 -3.32
CA TRP A 117 8.55 21.32 -2.81
C TRP A 117 7.88 20.76 -1.56
N PHE A 118 7.67 19.46 -1.54
CA PHE A 118 7.08 18.76 -0.40
C PHE A 118 8.11 17.79 0.20
N GLY A 119 8.15 17.77 1.54
CA GLY A 119 8.90 16.79 2.30
C GLY A 119 8.04 16.26 3.43
N PHE A 120 8.18 14.97 3.74
CA PHE A 120 7.48 14.34 4.85
C PHE A 120 8.50 13.84 5.85
N GLU A 121 8.27 14.14 7.12
CA GLU A 121 9.02 13.58 8.23
C GLU A 121 8.12 12.57 8.94
N GLN A 122 8.61 11.33 9.07
CA GLN A 122 7.91 10.27 9.77
C GLN A 122 8.35 10.27 11.22
N GLU A 123 7.49 10.76 12.12
CA GLU A 123 7.74 10.79 13.56
C GLU A 123 6.81 9.84 14.29
N TYR A 124 7.36 9.08 15.26
CA TYR A 124 6.57 8.13 16.01
C TYR A 124 7.19 7.82 17.37
N PHE A 125 6.34 7.39 18.32
CA PHE A 125 6.75 6.75 19.57
C PHE A 125 6.33 5.29 19.56
N LEU A 126 7.16 4.44 20.13
CA LEU A 126 6.76 3.08 20.44
C LEU A 126 6.03 3.04 21.78
N PHE A 127 4.97 2.25 21.84
CA PHE A 127 4.15 2.08 23.06
C PHE A 127 4.28 0.67 23.59
N ASP A 128 4.31 0.55 24.90
CA ASP A 128 4.14 -0.74 25.56
C ASP A 128 2.71 -1.26 25.30
N ARG A 129 2.62 -2.50 24.83
CA ARG A 129 1.36 -3.07 24.39
C ARG A 129 0.36 -3.33 25.54
N ILE A 130 0.85 -3.54 26.74
CA ILE A 130 0.04 -3.87 27.93
C ILE A 130 -0.39 -2.60 28.65
N THR A 131 0.57 -1.73 28.93
CA THR A 131 0.32 -0.50 29.71
C THR A 131 -0.22 0.64 28.88
N GLN A 132 -0.07 0.57 27.55
CA GLN A 132 -0.42 1.65 26.61
C GLN A 132 0.30 2.96 26.92
N LEU A 133 1.46 2.89 27.55
CA LEU A 133 2.33 4.02 27.81
C LEU A 133 3.49 4.02 26.80
N PRO A 134 4.01 5.21 26.41
CA PRO A 134 5.18 5.29 25.57
C PRO A 134 6.37 4.58 26.22
N LEU A 135 7.10 3.78 25.46
CA LEU A 135 8.29 3.09 25.92
C LEU A 135 9.37 4.09 26.38
N GLY A 136 10.07 3.74 27.44
CA GLY A 136 11.14 4.56 27.99
C GLY A 136 10.69 5.80 28.76
N PHE A 137 9.40 6.02 28.93
CA PHE A 137 8.89 7.07 29.80
C PHE A 137 9.07 6.67 31.27
N PRO A 138 9.59 7.54 32.12
CA PRO A 138 9.67 7.27 33.56
C PRO A 138 8.26 7.23 34.14
N ILE A 139 8.06 6.36 35.14
CA ILE A 139 6.79 6.28 35.86
C ILE A 139 6.50 7.61 36.52
N GLY A 140 5.39 8.23 36.18
CA GLY A 140 4.95 9.51 36.74
C GLY A 140 5.74 10.75 36.30
N GLY A 141 6.52 10.62 35.23
CA GLY A 141 7.31 11.73 34.67
C GLY A 141 7.22 11.84 33.16
N TYR A 142 7.97 12.81 32.65
CA TYR A 142 8.11 13.04 31.20
C TYR A 142 9.51 12.60 30.75
N PRO A 143 9.68 12.03 29.54
CA PRO A 143 10.98 11.75 28.98
C PRO A 143 11.67 13.06 28.60
N GLY A 144 12.99 13.00 28.46
CA GLY A 144 13.72 14.06 27.76
C GLY A 144 13.30 14.14 26.28
N PRO A 145 13.52 15.28 25.63
CA PRO A 145 13.31 15.40 24.20
C PRO A 145 14.08 14.31 23.45
N GLN A 146 13.49 13.72 22.44
CA GLN A 146 14.08 12.64 21.64
C GLN A 146 14.64 11.49 22.51
N GLY A 147 13.86 11.07 23.51
CA GLY A 147 14.19 9.92 24.35
C GLY A 147 14.29 8.61 23.56
N MET A 148 14.69 7.54 24.22
CA MET A 148 14.67 6.19 23.66
C MET A 148 13.29 5.88 23.07
N TYR A 149 13.26 5.12 21.99
CA TYR A 149 12.03 4.71 21.29
C TYR A 149 11.28 5.81 20.53
N TYR A 150 11.77 7.05 20.51
CA TYR A 150 11.31 8.07 19.58
C TYR A 150 12.02 7.88 18.24
N CYS A 151 11.27 7.67 17.15
CA CYS A 151 11.80 7.44 15.82
C CYS A 151 12.96 6.43 15.77
N SER A 152 12.89 5.38 16.59
CA SER A 152 13.94 4.35 16.73
C SER A 152 15.31 4.88 17.17
N VAL A 153 15.37 6.00 17.88
CA VAL A 153 16.60 6.47 18.49
C VAL A 153 17.10 5.40 19.46
N GLY A 154 18.37 4.97 19.28
CA GLY A 154 18.91 3.82 19.99
C GLY A 154 18.35 2.50 19.46
N GLY A 155 18.47 2.25 18.16
CA GLY A 155 17.90 1.09 17.43
C GLY A 155 18.09 -0.28 18.09
N LYS A 156 19.13 -0.45 18.91
CA LYS A 156 19.33 -1.65 19.76
C LYS A 156 18.17 -1.95 20.72
N ASN A 157 17.30 -0.98 20.98
CA ASN A 157 16.16 -1.12 21.87
C ASN A 157 14.85 -1.43 21.12
N THR A 158 14.89 -1.49 19.80
CA THR A 158 13.71 -1.65 18.94
C THR A 158 13.74 -2.93 18.10
N HIS A 159 14.78 -3.77 18.31
CA HIS A 159 14.95 -5.07 17.65
C HIS A 159 14.71 -6.22 18.64
#